data_79e50c0be8075020ed437b2cc1bc7026
#
_entry.id   79e50c0be8075020ed437b2cc1bc7026
#
_cell.length_a   1.000
_cell.length_b   1.000
_cell.length_c   1.000
_cell.angle_alpha   90.00
_cell.angle_beta   90.00
_cell.angle_gamma   90.00
#
_symmetry.space_group_name_H-M   'P 1'
#
loop_
_entity.id
_entity.type
_entity.pdbx_description
1 polymer ?
#
loop_
_entity_poly.entity_id
_entity_poly.type
_entity_poly.pdbx_seq_one_letter_code
_entity_poly.pdbx_strand_id
1 'polypeptide(L)' 'MDRQPTNILEAILYGVETTNDNVVDLSKEVVALREDIELIKSILHNVKNEE' A
#
# COMPACT_ATOMS: atom_id res chain seq x y z
N MET A 1 0.79 -19.18 33.75
CA MET A 1 0.76 -19.44 33.28
C MET A 1 0.04 -19.87 32.60
N ASP A 2 -0.62 -19.72 32.28
CA ASP A 2 -1.42 -20.17 31.61
C ASP A 2 -1.49 -19.62 30.37
N ARG A 3 -0.66 -18.93 29.84
CA ARG A 3 -0.66 -18.52 28.65
C ARG A 3 -0.60 -19.57 27.77
N GLN A 4 -1.50 -19.84 26.89
CA GLN A 4 -1.50 -20.93 26.03
C GLN A 4 -0.71 -20.58 24.83
N PRO A 5 0.13 -21.47 24.29
CA PRO A 5 0.88 -21.21 23.06
C PRO A 5 -0.01 -20.87 21.89
N THR A 6 -1.20 -21.48 21.85
CA THR A 6 -2.11 -21.19 20.75
C THR A 6 -2.53 -19.75 20.74
N ASN A 7 -2.70 -19.14 21.93
CA ASN A 7 -3.07 -17.75 21.99
C ASN A 7 -1.99 -16.84 21.40
N ILE A 8 -0.74 -17.18 21.69
CA ILE A 8 0.38 -16.40 21.17
C ILE A 8 0.45 -16.55 19.66
N LEU A 9 0.31 -17.78 19.19
CA LEU A 9 0.37 -18.02 17.75
C LEU A 9 -0.77 -17.31 17.04
N GLU A 10 -1.94 -17.33 17.62
CA GLU A 10 -3.08 -16.66 17.01
C GLU A 10 -2.87 -15.15 16.98
N ALA A 11 -2.29 -14.61 18.03
CA ALA A 11 -2.01 -13.18 18.05
C ALA A 11 -1.00 -12.80 16.98
N ILE A 12 0.02 -13.64 16.82
CA ILE A 12 1.03 -13.40 15.79
C ILE A 12 0.40 -13.49 14.41
N LEU A 13 -0.43 -14.51 14.21
CA LEU A 13 -1.08 -14.68 12.91
C LEU A 13 -1.96 -13.49 12.59
N TYR A 14 -2.72 -13.03 13.58
CA TYR A 14 -3.58 -11.87 13.38
C TYR A 14 -2.74 -10.66 12.97
N GLY A 15 -1.60 -10.46 13.64
CA GLY A 15 -0.71 -9.36 13.30
C GLY A 15 -0.17 -9.47 11.90
N VAL A 16 0.20 -10.69 11.49
CA VAL A 16 0.71 -10.91 10.14
C VAL A 16 -0.37 -10.62 9.10
N GLU A 17 -1.58 -11.09 9.36
CA GLU A 17 -2.67 -10.86 8.43
C GLU A 17 -2.99 -9.38 8.30
N THR A 18 -3.00 -8.68 9.43
CA THR A 18 -3.25 -7.25 9.42
C THR A 18 -2.15 -6.53 8.64
N THR A 19 -0.91 -6.92 8.85
CA THR A 19 0.20 -6.33 8.14
C THR A 19 0.08 -6.58 6.64
N ASN A 20 -0.30 -7.80 6.26
CA ASN A 20 -0.49 -8.10 4.85
C ASN A 20 -1.57 -7.24 4.23
N ASP A 21 -2.67 -7.05 4.93
CA ASP A 21 -3.74 -6.21 4.44
C ASP A 21 -3.27 -4.77 4.25
N ASN A 22 -2.49 -4.29 5.22
CA ASN A 22 -1.97 -2.93 5.12
C ASN A 22 -1.01 -2.79 3.94
N VAL A 23 -0.21 -3.81 3.70
CA VAL A 23 0.72 -3.79 2.57
C VAL A 23 -0.05 -3.77 1.26
N VAL A 24 -1.11 -4.55 1.16
CA VAL A 24 -1.93 -4.56 -0.05
C VAL A 24 -2.55 -3.19 -0.27
N ASP A 25 -3.08 -2.58 0.78
CA ASP A 25 -3.66 -1.25 0.66
C ASP A 25 -2.63 -0.24 0.25
N LEU A 26 -1.44 -0.32 0.84
CA LEU A 26 -0.37 0.59 0.49
C LEU A 26 0.05 0.41 -0.96
N SER A 27 0.10 -0.82 -1.40
CA SER A 27 0.46 -1.11 -2.79
C SER A 27 -0.54 -0.48 -3.75
N LYS A 28 -1.84 -0.54 -3.42
CA LYS A 28 -2.85 0.08 -4.24
C LYS A 28 -2.67 1.60 -4.29
N GLU A 29 -2.33 2.18 -3.15
CA GLU A 29 -2.12 3.62 -3.08
C GLU A 29 -0.91 4.03 -3.90
N VAL A 30 0.15 3.21 -3.86
CA VAL A 30 1.34 3.51 -4.63
C VAL A 30 1.05 3.45 -6.11
N VAL A 31 0.27 2.46 -6.54
CA VAL A 31 -0.12 2.37 -7.95
C VAL A 31 -0.91 3.60 -8.37
N ALA A 32 -1.84 4.03 -7.54
CA ALA A 32 -2.64 5.22 -7.84
C ALA A 32 -1.76 6.45 -7.94
N LEU A 33 -0.80 6.58 -7.03
CA LEU A 33 0.12 7.71 -7.07
C LEU A 33 0.97 7.70 -8.32
N ARG A 34 1.40 6.54 -8.76
CA ARG A 34 2.17 6.44 -10.00
C ARG A 34 1.35 6.86 -11.19
N GLU A 35 0.10 6.47 -11.21
CA GLU A 35 -0.78 6.88 -12.30
C GLU A 35 -0.99 8.38 -12.29
N ASP A 36 -1.13 8.96 -11.09
CA ASP A 36 -1.26 10.40 -10.97
C ASP A 36 -0.01 11.11 -11.49
N ILE A 37 1.15 10.60 -11.14
CA ILE A 37 2.40 11.18 -11.59
C ILE A 37 2.50 11.13 -13.11
N GLU A 38 2.11 10.01 -13.71
CA GLU A 38 2.15 9.89 -15.16
C GLU A 38 1.21 10.89 -15.81
N LEU A 39 0.05 11.09 -15.22
CA LEU A 39 -0.90 12.04 -15.74
C LEU A 39 -0.34 13.47 -15.66
N ILE A 40 0.25 13.80 -14.51
CA ILE A 40 0.85 15.12 -14.34
C ILE A 40 1.97 15.34 -15.36
N LYS A 41 2.80 14.33 -15.57
CA LYS A 41 3.88 14.43 -16.54
C LYS A 41 3.33 14.67 -17.93
N SER A 42 2.25 14.01 -18.27
CA SER A 42 1.63 14.18 -19.56
C SER A 42 1.10 15.59 -19.74
N ILE A 43 0.46 16.12 -18.69
CA ILE A 43 -0.08 17.47 -18.75
C ILE A 43 1.04 18.47 -18.90
N LEU A 44 2.11 18.32 -18.14
CA LEU A 44 3.24 19.23 -18.23
C LEU A 44 3.88 19.19 -19.61
N HIS A 45 3.96 18.00 -20.18
CA HIS A 45 4.54 17.84 -21.49
C HIS A 45 3.69 18.58 -22.55
N ASN A 46 2.39 18.49 -22.44
CA ASN A 46 1.50 19.17 -23.35
C ASN A 46 1.60 20.69 -23.21
N VAL A 47 1.66 21.17 -22.01
CA VAL A 47 1.80 22.60 -21.77
C VAL A 47 3.10 23.11 -22.37
N LYS A 48 4.15 22.35 -22.18
CA LYS A 48 5.44 22.73 -22.73
C LYS A 48 5.43 22.78 -24.23
N ASN A 49 4.76 21.81 -24.84
CA ASN A 49 4.71 21.77 -26.29
C ASN A 49 3.88 22.89 -26.89
N GLU A 50 2.95 23.41 -26.14
CA GLU A 50 2.13 24.48 -26.66
C GLU A 50 2.81 25.82 -26.64
N GLU A 51 3.89 25.91 -25.90
CA GLU A 51 4.63 27.14 -25.90
C GLU A 51 5.56 27.19 -27.07
#